data_4322fc362d4aa8afbe04048848728b21
#
_entry.id   4322fc362d4aa8afbe04048848728b21
#
_cell.length_a   1.000
_cell.length_b   1.000
_cell.length_c   1.000
_cell.angle_alpha   90.00
_cell.angle_beta   90.00
_cell.angle_gamma   90.00
#
_symmetry.space_group_name_H-M   'P 1'
#
loop_
_entity.id
_entity.type
_entity.pdbx_description
1 polymer ?
#
loop_
_entity_poly.entity_id
_entity_poly.type
_entity_poly.pdbx_seq_one_letter_code
_entity_poly.pdbx_strand_id
1 'polypeptide(L)'
;MNSDGGCPADAESSEPAERPSLRPLAPPERSAGAVRAGLPRPHLPMRPLWRCRRCGHPWPCGAAKVALLTEHRDSPVSLFLYLASCLHDAIEDLHQLHPSDTGSAADVFDRFLGWPARHYRSYRIAIRASPDEEKPS
;
A
#
# COMPACT_ATOMS: atom_id res chain seq x y z
N MET A 1 34.08 63.90 12.56
CA MET A 1 34.17 62.87 13.56
C MET A 1 33.02 61.88 13.39
N ASN A 2 32.99 61.19 12.33
CA ASN A 2 31.88 60.33 12.04
C ASN A 2 32.45 59.00 11.70
N SER A 3 32.29 58.07 12.65
CA SER A 3 32.65 56.72 12.50
C SER A 3 31.43 55.98 11.94
N ASP A 4 31.33 56.00 10.64
CA ASP A 4 30.37 55.16 9.94
C ASP A 4 30.97 53.76 9.80
N GLY A 5 30.77 52.97 10.84
CA GLY A 5 30.98 51.56 10.78
C GLY A 5 29.80 50.86 10.12
N GLY A 6 29.74 50.94 8.79
CA GLY A 6 28.81 50.11 8.06
C GLY A 6 29.21 48.65 8.17
N CYS A 7 28.48 47.91 8.96
CA CYS A 7 28.56 46.47 8.89
C CYS A 7 28.04 46.02 7.52
N PRO A 8 28.81 45.31 6.72
CA PRO A 8 28.26 44.63 5.61
C PRO A 8 27.36 43.53 6.19
N ALA A 9 26.09 43.66 5.93
CA ALA A 9 25.18 42.57 6.14
C ALA A 9 25.58 41.47 5.15
N ASP A 10 26.36 40.54 5.61
CA ASP A 10 26.53 39.29 4.93
C ASP A 10 25.15 38.63 4.94
N ALA A 11 24.41 38.89 3.90
CA ALA A 11 23.27 38.11 3.58
C ALA A 11 23.82 36.72 3.20
N GLU A 12 24.09 35.93 4.21
CA GLU A 12 24.19 34.51 4.02
C GLU A 12 22.82 34.07 3.58
N SER A 13 22.68 33.99 2.28
CA SER A 13 21.64 33.23 1.67
C SER A 13 21.87 31.82 2.13
N SER A 14 21.28 31.46 3.26
CA SER A 14 21.08 30.11 3.63
C SER A 14 20.17 29.54 2.55
N GLU A 15 20.76 29.02 1.53
CA GLU A 15 20.04 28.13 0.64
C GLU A 15 19.37 27.11 1.53
N PRO A 16 18.04 27.04 1.48
CA PRO A 16 17.36 25.94 2.13
C PRO A 16 17.99 24.68 1.55
N ALA A 17 18.66 23.94 2.41
CA ALA A 17 19.17 22.65 2.04
C ALA A 17 18.01 21.92 1.36
N GLU A 18 18.12 21.81 0.06
CA GLU A 18 17.21 21.07 -0.76
C GLU A 18 17.14 19.67 -0.15
N ARG A 19 16.08 19.47 0.61
CA ARG A 19 15.82 18.12 1.10
C ARG A 19 15.83 17.27 -0.14
N PRO A 20 16.70 16.26 -0.21
CA PRO A 20 16.58 15.31 -1.28
C PRO A 20 15.12 14.86 -1.24
N SER A 21 14.35 15.29 -2.21
CA SER A 21 13.06 14.73 -2.43
C SER A 21 13.32 13.24 -2.52
N LEU A 22 13.02 12.54 -1.45
CA LEU A 22 12.82 11.13 -1.54
C LEU A 22 11.66 11.01 -2.50
N ARG A 23 11.97 10.96 -3.77
CA ARG A 23 11.03 10.48 -4.75
C ARG A 23 10.56 9.18 -4.15
N PRO A 24 9.25 9.05 -3.83
CA PRO A 24 8.77 7.73 -3.55
C PRO A 24 9.32 6.89 -4.69
N LEU A 25 10.07 5.86 -4.36
CA LEU A 25 10.49 4.88 -5.33
C LEU A 25 9.21 4.52 -6.03
N ALA A 26 8.99 5.09 -7.21
CA ALA A 26 7.94 4.65 -8.06
C ALA A 26 8.09 3.14 -8.07
N PRO A 27 7.05 2.38 -7.70
CA PRO A 27 7.14 0.95 -7.81
C PRO A 27 7.71 0.70 -9.18
N PRO A 28 8.71 -0.16 -9.33
CA PRO A 28 9.32 -0.36 -10.61
C PRO A 28 8.18 -0.47 -11.59
N GLU A 29 8.07 0.51 -12.45
CA GLU A 29 7.14 0.43 -13.54
C GLU A 29 7.55 -0.84 -14.26
N ARG A 30 6.97 -1.93 -13.84
CA ARG A 30 7.00 -3.15 -14.63
C ARG A 30 6.46 -2.70 -15.95
N SER A 31 7.37 -2.47 -16.83
CA SER A 31 7.15 -1.75 -18.04
C SER A 31 5.76 -2.04 -18.55
N ALA A 32 4.91 -1.02 -18.50
CA ALA A 32 3.57 -1.06 -19.03
C ALA A 32 3.55 -1.40 -20.52
N GLY A 33 4.71 -1.61 -21.11
CA GLY A 33 4.91 -1.97 -22.49
C GLY A 33 4.48 -3.38 -22.89
N ALA A 34 4.09 -4.22 -21.93
CA ALA A 34 3.60 -5.56 -22.23
C ALA A 34 2.12 -5.72 -21.90
N VAL A 35 1.29 -4.73 -22.20
CA VAL A 35 -0.14 -4.96 -22.28
C VAL A 35 -0.37 -5.81 -23.52
N ARG A 36 -0.23 -7.10 -23.39
CA ARG A 36 -0.69 -8.02 -24.40
C ARG A 36 -2.18 -7.82 -24.57
N ALA A 37 -2.61 -7.48 -25.77
CA ALA A 37 -4.02 -7.47 -26.11
C ALA A 37 -4.64 -8.80 -25.65
N GLY A 38 -5.61 -8.75 -24.72
CA GLY A 38 -6.31 -9.92 -24.20
C GLY A 38 -6.02 -10.28 -22.73
N LEU A 39 -5.03 -9.67 -22.05
CA LEU A 39 -4.90 -9.86 -20.62
C LEU A 39 -5.92 -9.02 -19.86
N PRO A 40 -6.61 -9.61 -18.86
CA PRO A 40 -7.54 -8.83 -18.05
C PRO A 40 -6.79 -7.69 -17.36
N ARG A 41 -7.36 -6.49 -17.44
CA ARG A 41 -6.79 -5.34 -16.74
C ARG A 41 -6.74 -5.59 -15.24
N PRO A 42 -5.63 -5.28 -14.57
CA PRO A 42 -5.51 -5.51 -13.15
C PRO A 42 -6.53 -4.68 -12.35
N HIS A 43 -7.00 -5.24 -11.24
CA HIS A 43 -7.87 -4.57 -10.30
C HIS A 43 -7.05 -3.72 -9.34
N LEU A 44 -6.77 -2.48 -9.72
CA LEU A 44 -5.95 -1.54 -8.97
C LEU A 44 -6.79 -0.56 -8.15
N PRO A 45 -6.27 -0.07 -7.03
CA PRO A 45 -6.97 0.94 -6.24
C PRO A 45 -6.95 2.30 -6.93
N MET A 46 -8.04 3.02 -6.79
CA MET A 46 -8.17 4.42 -7.17
C MET A 46 -8.22 5.28 -5.91
N ARG A 47 -7.18 6.04 -5.68
CA ARG A 47 -7.09 6.99 -4.57
C ARG A 47 -7.82 8.30 -4.92
N PRO A 48 -8.34 9.04 -3.96
CA PRO A 48 -8.36 8.80 -2.52
C PRO A 48 -9.53 7.93 -2.04
N LEU A 49 -10.41 7.53 -2.92
CA LEU A 49 -11.64 6.79 -2.58
C LEU A 49 -11.41 5.31 -2.26
N TRP A 50 -10.25 4.78 -2.63
CA TRP A 50 -9.90 3.36 -2.45
C TRP A 50 -10.94 2.40 -3.04
N ARG A 51 -11.39 2.73 -4.23
CA ARG A 51 -12.24 1.87 -5.05
C ARG A 51 -11.44 1.22 -6.16
N CYS A 52 -11.87 0.05 -6.59
CA CYS A 52 -11.24 -0.63 -7.70
C CYS A 52 -11.52 0.13 -9.01
N ARG A 53 -10.48 0.43 -9.77
CA ARG A 53 -10.58 1.12 -11.07
C ARG A 53 -11.40 0.36 -12.09
N ARG A 54 -11.47 -0.97 -11.95
CA ARG A 54 -12.11 -1.83 -12.92
C ARG A 54 -13.57 -2.13 -12.58
N CYS A 55 -13.86 -2.52 -11.35
CA CYS A 55 -15.20 -2.95 -10.94
C CYS A 55 -15.94 -1.95 -10.06
N GLY A 56 -15.30 -0.88 -9.62
CA GLY A 56 -15.91 0.15 -8.76
C GLY A 56 -16.18 -0.27 -7.31
N HIS A 57 -15.96 -1.53 -6.96
CA HIS A 57 -16.11 -2.02 -5.58
C HIS A 57 -15.01 -1.46 -4.67
N PRO A 58 -15.25 -1.44 -3.35
CA PRO A 58 -14.18 -1.11 -2.42
C PRO A 58 -12.94 -1.98 -2.66
N TRP A 59 -11.77 -1.35 -2.75
CA TRP A 59 -10.52 -2.08 -2.93
C TRP A 59 -9.93 -2.49 -1.56
N PRO A 60 -9.35 -3.66 -1.40
CA PRO A 60 -9.21 -4.73 -2.38
C PRO A 60 -10.52 -5.48 -2.64
N CYS A 61 -10.94 -5.52 -3.89
CA CYS A 61 -12.09 -6.31 -4.33
C CYS A 61 -11.73 -7.80 -4.41
N GLY A 62 -12.71 -8.66 -4.61
CA GLY A 62 -12.49 -10.11 -4.67
C GLY A 62 -11.40 -10.53 -5.65
N ALA A 63 -11.42 -9.99 -6.86
CA ALA A 63 -10.41 -10.27 -7.88
C ALA A 63 -9.01 -9.75 -7.49
N ALA A 64 -8.94 -8.58 -6.86
CA ALA A 64 -7.68 -8.03 -6.36
C ALA A 64 -7.09 -8.93 -5.25
N LYS A 65 -7.92 -9.45 -4.35
CA LYS A 65 -7.48 -10.36 -3.28
C LYS A 65 -6.86 -11.63 -3.85
N VAL A 66 -7.50 -12.24 -4.85
CA VAL A 66 -6.96 -13.42 -5.52
C VAL A 66 -5.63 -13.12 -6.20
N ALA A 67 -5.54 -12.02 -6.92
CA ALA A 67 -4.31 -11.60 -7.59
C ALA A 67 -3.17 -11.36 -6.59
N LEU A 68 -3.45 -10.70 -5.47
CA LEU A 68 -2.48 -10.43 -4.40
C LEU A 68 -1.99 -11.72 -3.73
N LEU A 69 -2.87 -12.67 -3.47
CA LEU A 69 -2.48 -13.98 -2.94
C LEU A 69 -1.58 -14.74 -3.90
N THR A 70 -1.87 -14.67 -5.19
CA THR A 70 -1.06 -15.32 -6.23
C THR A 70 0.31 -14.65 -6.36
N GLU A 71 0.35 -13.35 -6.35
CA GLU A 71 1.59 -12.56 -6.47
C GLU A 71 2.52 -12.76 -5.28
N HIS A 72 1.96 -12.84 -4.09
CA HIS A 72 2.71 -12.98 -2.83
C HIS A 72 2.70 -14.40 -2.24
N ARG A 73 2.39 -15.42 -3.04
CA ARG A 73 2.26 -16.80 -2.56
C ARG A 73 3.49 -17.32 -1.80
N ASP A 74 4.68 -16.88 -2.22
CA ASP A 74 5.95 -17.34 -1.64
C ASP A 74 6.36 -16.52 -0.40
N SER A 75 5.69 -15.40 -0.15
CA SER A 75 5.99 -14.52 0.98
C SER A 75 4.74 -13.86 1.55
N PRO A 76 4.04 -14.52 2.46
CA PRO A 76 2.90 -13.93 3.16
C PRO A 76 3.25 -12.62 3.88
N VAL A 77 4.45 -12.51 4.41
CA VAL A 77 4.94 -11.30 5.09
C VAL A 77 4.95 -10.11 4.12
N SER A 78 5.40 -10.31 2.89
CA SER A 78 5.38 -9.26 1.87
C SER A 78 3.96 -8.78 1.57
N LEU A 79 2.98 -9.67 1.56
CA LEU A 79 1.58 -9.29 1.40
C LEU A 79 1.09 -8.42 2.54
N PHE A 80 1.37 -8.80 3.78
CA PHE A 80 0.97 -8.02 4.95
C PHE A 80 1.64 -6.64 4.97
N LEU A 81 2.92 -6.55 4.64
CA LEU A 81 3.63 -5.27 4.56
C LEU A 81 3.06 -4.37 3.47
N TYR A 82 2.77 -4.93 2.31
CA TYR A 82 2.13 -4.19 1.22
C TYR A 82 0.75 -3.66 1.62
N LEU A 83 -0.09 -4.53 2.18
CA LEU A 83 -1.43 -4.13 2.61
C LEU A 83 -1.43 -3.17 3.82
N ALA A 84 -0.45 -3.29 4.72
CA ALA A 84 -0.28 -2.34 5.82
C ALA A 84 0.09 -0.95 5.31
N SER A 85 0.93 -0.86 4.29
CA SER A 85 1.26 0.38 3.60
C SER A 85 0.02 1.00 2.94
N CYS A 86 -0.77 0.18 2.23
CA CYS A 86 -2.04 0.63 1.66
C CYS A 86 -3.05 1.09 2.73
N LEU A 87 -3.10 0.38 3.86
CA LEU A 87 -3.96 0.75 4.98
C LEU A 87 -3.58 2.12 5.55
N HIS A 88 -2.29 2.37 5.73
CA HIS A 88 -1.80 3.67 6.20
C HIS A 88 -2.27 4.81 5.29
N ASP A 89 -2.05 4.66 3.99
CA ASP A 89 -2.47 5.64 2.99
C ASP A 89 -4.00 5.79 2.96
N ALA A 90 -4.73 4.69 3.11
CA ALA A 90 -6.19 4.71 3.11
C ALA A 90 -6.77 5.44 4.32
N ILE A 91 -6.18 5.26 5.50
CA ILE A 91 -6.60 5.98 6.70
C ILE A 91 -6.41 7.48 6.50
N GLU A 92 -5.27 7.88 5.96
CA GLU A 92 -4.96 9.28 5.71
C GLU A 92 -5.91 9.90 4.68
N ASP A 93 -6.10 9.26 3.53
CA ASP A 93 -7.00 9.71 2.48
C ASP A 93 -8.46 9.81 2.94
N LEU A 94 -8.95 8.77 3.61
CA LEU A 94 -10.34 8.72 4.08
C LEU A 94 -10.60 9.73 5.21
N HIS A 95 -9.61 9.95 6.07
CA HIS A 95 -9.71 10.98 7.10
C HIS A 95 -9.79 12.40 6.51
N GLN A 96 -9.06 12.67 5.44
CA GLN A 96 -9.14 13.95 4.75
C GLN A 96 -10.50 14.16 4.05
N LEU A 97 -11.08 13.10 3.51
CA LEU A 97 -12.38 13.19 2.82
C LEU A 97 -13.55 13.32 3.80
N HIS A 98 -13.51 12.63 4.90
CA HIS A 98 -14.59 12.55 5.88
C HIS A 98 -14.05 12.62 7.32
N PRO A 99 -13.64 13.82 7.80
CA PRO A 99 -13.08 13.92 9.16
C PRO A 99 -14.04 13.48 10.26
N SER A 100 -15.34 13.63 9.99
CA SER A 100 -16.40 13.32 10.97
C SER A 100 -16.98 11.92 10.83
N ASP A 101 -16.77 11.29 9.69
CA ASP A 101 -17.36 9.99 9.35
C ASP A 101 -16.25 9.02 8.93
N THR A 102 -15.23 8.97 9.72
CA THR A 102 -14.25 7.90 9.61
C THR A 102 -14.99 6.66 10.06
N GLY A 103 -15.58 5.95 9.11
CA GLY A 103 -16.10 4.61 9.34
C GLY A 103 -15.09 3.89 10.23
N SER A 104 -15.56 3.17 11.23
CA SER A 104 -14.73 2.65 12.31
C SER A 104 -13.32 2.28 11.81
N ALA A 105 -12.29 2.77 12.44
CA ALA A 105 -10.91 2.40 12.09
C ALA A 105 -10.74 0.87 12.03
N ALA A 106 -11.55 0.16 12.81
CA ALA A 106 -11.65 -1.29 12.79
C ALA A 106 -12.16 -1.83 11.44
N ASP A 107 -13.12 -1.16 10.79
CA ASP A 107 -13.65 -1.58 9.50
C ASP A 107 -12.60 -1.41 8.39
N VAL A 108 -11.90 -0.29 8.42
CA VAL A 108 -10.81 -0.04 7.47
C VAL A 108 -9.68 -1.05 7.67
N PHE A 109 -9.32 -1.32 8.92
CA PHE A 109 -8.31 -2.32 9.26
C PHE A 109 -8.72 -3.72 8.78
N ASP A 110 -9.94 -4.15 9.06
CA ASP A 110 -10.44 -5.46 8.63
C ASP A 110 -10.49 -5.58 7.10
N ARG A 111 -10.84 -4.50 6.43
CA ARG A 111 -10.89 -4.43 4.98
C ARG A 111 -9.53 -4.71 4.33
N PHE A 112 -8.42 -4.24 4.90
CA PHE A 112 -7.08 -4.42 4.35
C PHE A 112 -6.34 -5.63 4.93
N LEU A 113 -6.38 -5.83 6.22
CA LEU A 113 -5.57 -6.83 6.92
C LEU A 113 -6.37 -8.02 7.48
N GLY A 114 -7.66 -7.85 7.70
CA GLY A 114 -8.49 -8.91 8.27
C GLY A 114 -8.66 -10.12 7.35
N TRP A 115 -8.87 -9.91 6.06
CA TRP A 115 -9.09 -11.00 5.12
C TRP A 115 -7.85 -11.87 4.90
N PRO A 116 -6.61 -11.33 4.74
CA PRO A 116 -5.45 -12.21 4.60
C PRO A 116 -5.16 -12.97 5.89
N ALA A 117 -5.37 -12.33 7.06
CA ALA A 117 -5.23 -13.01 8.33
C ALA A 117 -6.17 -14.21 8.46
N ARG A 118 -7.43 -14.06 8.05
CA ARG A 118 -8.41 -15.18 8.01
C ARG A 118 -8.00 -16.25 7.01
N HIS A 119 -7.55 -15.84 5.82
CA HIS A 119 -7.09 -16.78 4.78
C HIS A 119 -5.95 -17.66 5.27
N TYR A 120 -4.89 -17.07 5.82
CA TYR A 120 -3.74 -17.84 6.29
C TYR A 120 -4.03 -18.64 7.56
N ARG A 121 -4.95 -18.19 8.41
CA ARG A 121 -5.41 -19.00 9.55
C ARG A 121 -6.10 -20.28 9.07
N SER A 122 -7.01 -20.16 8.12
CA SER A 122 -7.71 -21.31 7.54
C SER A 122 -6.74 -22.28 6.85
N TYR A 123 -5.79 -21.74 6.12
CA TYR A 123 -4.75 -22.54 5.47
C TYR A 123 -3.88 -23.33 6.47
N ARG A 124 -3.48 -22.69 7.57
CA ARG A 124 -2.72 -23.37 8.64
C ARG A 124 -3.52 -24.46 9.34
N ILE A 125 -4.80 -24.25 9.53
CA ILE A 125 -5.70 -25.27 10.12
C ILE A 125 -5.82 -26.45 9.15
N ALA A 126 -6.02 -26.20 7.87
CA ALA A 126 -6.13 -27.24 6.85
C ALA A 126 -4.85 -28.09 6.76
N ILE A 127 -3.66 -27.49 6.78
CA ILE A 127 -2.40 -28.22 6.79
C ILE A 127 -2.25 -29.09 8.04
N ARG A 128 -2.66 -28.57 9.21
CA ARG A 128 -2.58 -29.33 10.46
C ARG A 128 -3.62 -30.46 10.54
N ALA A 129 -4.72 -30.33 9.84
CA ALA A 129 -5.78 -31.31 9.80
C ALA A 129 -5.54 -32.40 8.73
N SER A 130 -4.61 -32.19 7.81
CA SER A 130 -4.21 -33.23 6.88
C SER A 130 -3.40 -34.27 7.67
N PRO A 131 -3.91 -35.49 7.85
CA PRO A 131 -3.11 -36.57 8.43
C PRO A 131 -1.92 -36.79 7.52
N ASP A 132 -0.76 -36.94 8.15
CA ASP A 132 0.45 -37.35 7.46
C ASP A 132 0.10 -38.42 6.46
N GLU A 133 0.27 -38.10 5.19
CA GLU A 133 0.22 -39.08 4.15
C GLU A 133 1.38 -40.02 4.44
N GLU A 134 1.04 -41.07 5.14
CA GLU A 134 1.92 -42.16 5.47
C GLU A 134 2.72 -42.52 4.23
N LYS A 135 3.98 -42.20 4.24
CA LYS A 135 4.93 -42.63 3.22
C LYS A 135 4.90 -44.15 3.16
N PRO A 136 4.44 -44.77 2.08
CA PRO A 136 4.53 -46.21 1.95
C PRO A 136 5.99 -46.62 1.97
N SER A 137 6.33 -47.47 2.89
CA SER A 137 7.65 -48.12 3.01
C SER A 137 7.94 -48.98 1.80
#